data_aa9b9984c6d6707dc266bdbe4ab7fdad
#
_entry.id   aa9b9984c6d6707dc266bdbe4ab7fdad
#
_cell.length_a   1.000
_cell.length_b   1.000
_cell.length_c   1.000
_cell.angle_alpha   90.00
_cell.angle_beta   90.00
_cell.angle_gamma   90.00
#
_symmetry.space_group_name_H-M   'P 1'
#
loop_
_entity.id
_entity.type
_entity.pdbx_description
1 polymer ?
#
loop_
_entity_poly.entity_id
_entity_poly.type
_entity_poly.pdbx_seq_one_letter_code
_entity_poly.pdbx_strand_id
1 'polypeptide(L)'
;MVPPHDRHIPPARLRRGHHFRRLHHRNRACRSRSGAALHAGRQAGRADPKSKASPAAKAGAGAAAAAPATGPGGAALLASYGDWNVYTAQTGRSKICYALSQPKDRLPKNLNRDPAYLFVSFRPAENVRNEVALVLGFAAKDNGAAEAAVGKASYALLTKDTNAWLKNPAEEGQAIATMARGGSVVVKALSARGNQLTDRYSLSGFNQALDRARKECS
;
A
#
# COMPACT_ATOMS: atom_id res chain seq x y z
N MET A 1 -37.43 -11.84 48.55
CA MET A 1 -36.11 -11.66 49.18
C MET A 1 -35.30 -12.89 48.91
N VAL A 2 -34.39 -12.85 47.93
CA VAL A 2 -33.43 -13.90 47.61
C VAL A 2 -32.04 -13.21 47.53
N PRO A 3 -30.99 -13.66 48.23
CA PRO A 3 -29.69 -13.02 48.25
C PRO A 3 -28.86 -13.36 47.02
N PRO A 4 -27.92 -12.50 46.59
CA PRO A 4 -27.09 -12.73 45.44
C PRO A 4 -25.92 -13.71 45.73
N HIS A 5 -25.69 -14.66 44.84
CA HIS A 5 -24.54 -15.56 44.90
C HIS A 5 -23.27 -14.86 44.39
N ASP A 6 -22.33 -14.64 45.28
CA ASP A 6 -20.93 -14.29 44.98
C ASP A 6 -20.26 -15.46 44.26
N ARG A 7 -19.80 -15.23 43.02
CA ARG A 7 -18.90 -16.13 42.34
C ARG A 7 -17.48 -15.62 42.44
N HIS A 8 -16.72 -16.21 43.33
CA HIS A 8 -15.27 -16.06 43.42
C HIS A 8 -14.62 -16.58 42.13
N ILE A 9 -13.89 -15.68 41.45
CA ILE A 9 -12.99 -16.02 40.31
C ILE A 9 -11.57 -16.17 40.91
N PRO A 10 -10.88 -17.32 40.75
CA PRO A 10 -9.52 -17.47 41.23
C PRO A 10 -8.52 -16.76 40.29
N PRO A 11 -7.39 -16.20 40.83
CA PRO A 11 -6.40 -15.53 40.03
C PRO A 11 -5.57 -16.52 39.16
N ALA A 12 -5.42 -16.19 37.89
CA ALA A 12 -4.58 -16.91 36.93
C ALA A 12 -3.10 -16.78 37.31
N ARG A 13 -2.44 -17.91 37.50
CA ARG A 13 -1.00 -18.02 37.79
C ARG A 13 -0.16 -17.55 36.58
N LEU A 14 0.69 -16.55 36.80
CA LEU A 14 1.79 -16.20 35.91
C LEU A 14 2.76 -17.36 35.80
N ARG A 15 2.95 -17.94 34.62
CA ARG A 15 4.11 -18.77 34.30
C ARG A 15 5.25 -17.89 33.81
N ARG A 16 6.33 -17.86 34.61
CA ARG A 16 7.64 -17.31 34.25
C ARG A 16 8.37 -18.25 33.29
N GLY A 17 9.07 -17.65 32.34
CA GLY A 17 10.38 -18.13 31.88
C GLY A 17 10.39 -18.87 30.57
N HIS A 18 10.87 -18.22 29.51
CA HIS A 18 11.82 -18.88 28.60
C HIS A 18 12.85 -17.85 28.12
N HIS A 19 14.10 -18.13 28.47
CA HIS A 19 15.32 -17.48 28.00
C HIS A 19 15.42 -17.52 26.48
N PHE A 20 15.48 -16.39 25.81
CA PHE A 20 15.91 -16.30 24.43
C PHE A 20 17.41 -15.97 24.39
N ARG A 21 18.20 -16.96 23.97
CA ARG A 21 19.65 -16.88 23.72
C ARG A 21 19.90 -15.88 22.61
N ARG A 22 20.76 -14.89 22.90
CA ARG A 22 21.36 -13.99 21.92
C ARG A 22 22.31 -14.81 21.02
N LEU A 23 22.01 -14.84 19.73
CA LEU A 23 22.95 -15.25 18.68
C LEU A 23 23.64 -13.99 18.14
N HIS A 24 24.93 -13.85 18.51
CA HIS A 24 25.82 -12.89 17.90
C HIS A 24 26.23 -13.39 16.50
N HIS A 25 25.78 -12.74 15.46
CA HIS A 25 26.38 -12.87 14.14
C HIS A 25 27.49 -11.83 13.96
N ARG A 26 28.70 -12.35 13.88
CA ARG A 26 29.94 -11.62 13.55
C ARG A 26 29.87 -11.14 12.09
N ASN A 27 29.87 -9.83 11.87
CA ASN A 27 30.15 -9.21 10.58
C ASN A 27 31.61 -9.40 10.21
N ARG A 28 31.86 -10.18 9.16
CA ARG A 28 33.15 -10.20 8.47
C ARG A 28 33.18 -9.09 7.42
N ALA A 29 34.04 -8.12 7.65
CA ALA A 29 34.39 -7.11 6.69
C ALA A 29 35.20 -7.72 5.53
N CYS A 30 34.67 -7.62 4.31
CA CYS A 30 35.46 -7.85 3.09
C CYS A 30 36.05 -6.52 2.63
N ARG A 31 37.36 -6.41 2.79
CA ARG A 31 38.23 -5.39 2.13
C ARG A 31 38.39 -5.85 0.67
N SER A 32 38.06 -5.01 -0.29
CA SER A 32 38.53 -5.14 -1.65
C SER A 32 39.39 -3.95 -2.03
N ARG A 33 40.53 -4.31 -2.57
CA ARG A 33 41.68 -3.49 -2.93
C ARG A 33 41.39 -2.62 -4.15
N SER A 34 41.92 -1.42 -4.10
CA SER A 34 42.13 -0.52 -5.22
C SER A 34 43.05 -1.14 -6.29
N GLY A 35 42.72 -0.92 -7.55
CA GLY A 35 43.56 -1.15 -8.69
C GLY A 35 43.34 -0.04 -9.70
N ALA A 36 44.25 0.92 -9.72
CA ALA A 36 44.35 1.95 -10.75
C ALA A 36 45.06 1.38 -11.98
N ALA A 37 44.53 1.68 -13.17
CA ALA A 37 45.35 1.68 -14.40
C ALA A 37 44.84 2.74 -15.38
N LEU A 38 45.65 3.73 -15.57
CA LEU A 38 45.61 4.73 -16.62
C LEU A 38 45.95 4.07 -17.98
N HIS A 39 45.18 4.36 -19.03
CA HIS A 39 45.76 4.43 -20.37
C HIS A 39 45.02 5.46 -21.22
N ALA A 40 45.74 6.46 -21.59
CA ALA A 40 45.47 7.45 -22.62
C ALA A 40 45.61 6.83 -24.01
N GLY A 41 44.74 7.18 -24.93
CA GLY A 41 44.85 6.86 -26.34
C GLY A 41 44.01 7.82 -27.17
N ARG A 42 44.64 8.92 -27.59
CA ARG A 42 44.20 9.88 -28.60
C ARG A 42 44.33 9.22 -29.96
N GLN A 43 43.29 9.27 -30.83
CA GLN A 43 43.49 9.48 -32.25
C GLN A 43 42.25 10.08 -32.91
N ALA A 44 42.51 11.19 -33.62
CA ALA A 44 41.59 11.87 -34.52
C ALA A 44 41.61 11.22 -35.90
N GLY A 45 40.51 11.24 -36.58
CA GLY A 45 40.40 10.78 -37.99
C GLY A 45 39.06 11.20 -38.61
N ARG A 46 39.18 12.12 -39.46
CA ARG A 46 38.39 12.94 -40.35
C ARG A 46 37.65 12.13 -41.45
N ALA A 47 36.55 12.76 -41.92
CA ALA A 47 36.02 12.83 -43.30
C ALA A 47 34.77 11.97 -43.63
N ASP A 48 33.66 12.70 -43.91
CA ASP A 48 32.54 12.41 -44.81
C ASP A 48 33.02 12.10 -46.26
N PRO A 49 32.17 11.69 -47.22
CA PRO A 49 30.72 11.89 -47.35
C PRO A 49 29.89 10.80 -48.08
N LYS A 50 28.55 10.98 -48.08
CA LYS A 50 27.55 10.56 -49.10
C LYS A 50 27.45 9.09 -49.49
N SER A 51 26.33 8.47 -49.14
CA SER A 51 25.63 7.61 -50.12
C SER A 51 24.16 7.30 -49.72
N LYS A 52 23.29 7.72 -50.61
CA LYS A 52 22.07 7.12 -51.18
C LYS A 52 21.00 6.50 -50.27
N ALA A 53 19.85 7.10 -50.40
CA ALA A 53 18.54 6.54 -50.08
C ALA A 53 18.31 5.16 -50.66
N SER A 54 17.67 4.27 -49.93
CA SER A 54 16.96 3.09 -50.43
C SER A 54 15.87 2.64 -49.47
N PRO A 55 14.85 1.92 -49.89
CA PRO A 55 13.47 2.22 -49.60
C PRO A 55 12.91 1.50 -48.37
N ALA A 56 11.77 2.03 -47.90
CA ALA A 56 10.91 1.56 -46.83
C ALA A 56 10.75 0.03 -46.77
N ALA A 57 11.27 -0.58 -45.70
CA ALA A 57 10.80 -1.85 -45.22
C ALA A 57 9.77 -1.56 -44.10
N LYS A 58 8.50 -1.91 -44.38
CA LYS A 58 7.44 -2.01 -43.38
C LYS A 58 7.89 -3.05 -42.36
N ALA A 59 8.45 -2.58 -41.22
CA ALA A 59 8.62 -3.42 -40.06
C ALA A 59 7.30 -3.41 -39.31
N GLY A 60 6.66 -4.56 -39.27
CA GLY A 60 5.48 -4.82 -38.45
C GLY A 60 5.77 -4.47 -37.00
N ALA A 61 4.96 -3.59 -36.43
CA ALA A 61 4.95 -3.33 -35.00
C ALA A 61 4.50 -4.60 -34.29
N GLY A 62 5.46 -5.44 -33.92
CA GLY A 62 5.26 -6.45 -32.90
C GLY A 62 5.00 -5.69 -31.60
N ALA A 63 3.75 -5.71 -31.17
CA ALA A 63 3.39 -5.25 -29.82
C ALA A 63 4.20 -6.10 -28.84
N ALA A 64 5.31 -5.54 -28.35
CA ALA A 64 5.97 -6.08 -27.17
C ALA A 64 4.93 -6.03 -26.06
N ALA A 65 4.45 -7.19 -25.64
CA ALA A 65 3.60 -7.31 -24.46
C ALA A 65 4.40 -6.72 -23.29
N ALA A 66 4.03 -5.52 -22.84
CA ALA A 66 4.61 -4.91 -21.68
C ALA A 66 4.40 -5.87 -20.51
N ALA A 67 5.48 -6.21 -19.81
CA ALA A 67 5.38 -7.01 -18.60
C ALA A 67 4.33 -6.37 -17.67
N PRO A 68 3.45 -7.15 -17.04
CA PRO A 68 2.41 -6.61 -16.19
C PRO A 68 3.05 -5.78 -15.08
N ALA A 69 2.64 -4.53 -14.94
CA ALA A 69 3.12 -3.68 -13.85
C ALA A 69 2.75 -4.34 -12.52
N THR A 70 3.75 -4.55 -11.67
CA THR A 70 3.54 -5.17 -10.36
C THR A 70 3.22 -4.11 -9.33
N GLY A 71 2.15 -4.32 -8.57
CA GLY A 71 1.75 -3.51 -7.43
C GLY A 71 2.46 -3.92 -6.13
N PRO A 72 2.10 -3.26 -5.01
CA PRO A 72 2.58 -3.63 -3.69
C PRO A 72 2.35 -5.13 -3.42
N GLY A 73 3.39 -5.80 -2.86
CA GLY A 73 3.32 -7.23 -2.57
C GLY A 73 3.36 -8.16 -3.78
N GLY A 74 3.80 -7.69 -4.97
CA GLY A 74 3.91 -8.53 -6.17
C GLY A 74 2.57 -8.79 -6.88
N ALA A 75 1.52 -8.07 -6.55
CA ALA A 75 0.21 -8.18 -7.17
C ALA A 75 0.23 -7.69 -8.63
N ALA A 76 -0.52 -8.37 -9.50
CA ALA A 76 -0.66 -8.00 -10.91
C ALA A 76 -1.63 -6.82 -11.06
N LEU A 77 -1.24 -5.78 -11.78
CA LEU A 77 -2.11 -4.68 -12.17
C LEU A 77 -3.10 -5.16 -13.25
N LEU A 78 -4.38 -4.99 -12.99
CA LEU A 78 -5.46 -5.34 -13.92
C LEU A 78 -5.94 -4.16 -14.75
N ALA A 79 -6.08 -2.99 -14.12
CA ALA A 79 -6.59 -1.78 -14.75
C ALA A 79 -6.27 -0.54 -13.92
N SER A 80 -6.32 0.63 -14.56
CA SER A 80 -6.18 1.94 -13.92
C SER A 80 -7.36 2.84 -14.31
N TYR A 81 -7.91 3.54 -13.33
CA TYR A 81 -9.04 4.46 -13.48
C TYR A 81 -8.76 5.74 -12.70
N GLY A 82 -8.41 6.81 -13.41
CA GLY A 82 -8.02 8.07 -12.76
C GLY A 82 -6.90 7.88 -11.74
N ASP A 83 -7.20 8.13 -10.46
CA ASP A 83 -6.25 8.02 -9.36
C ASP A 83 -6.30 6.65 -8.64
N TRP A 84 -7.03 5.67 -9.21
CA TRP A 84 -7.21 4.34 -8.65
C TRP A 84 -6.70 3.26 -9.60
N ASN A 85 -5.99 2.30 -9.03
CA ASN A 85 -5.49 1.12 -9.72
C ASN A 85 -6.15 -0.13 -9.16
N VAL A 86 -6.42 -1.11 -10.02
CA VAL A 86 -6.99 -2.41 -9.62
C VAL A 86 -5.94 -3.48 -9.75
N TYR A 87 -5.78 -4.24 -8.69
CA TYR A 87 -4.81 -5.33 -8.61
C TYR A 87 -5.48 -6.64 -8.25
N THR A 88 -4.83 -7.74 -8.65
CA THR A 88 -5.13 -9.07 -8.16
C THR A 88 -3.86 -9.74 -7.65
N ALA A 89 -4.00 -10.51 -6.59
CA ALA A 89 -2.93 -11.34 -6.05
C ALA A 89 -3.48 -12.74 -5.77
N GLN A 90 -2.60 -13.73 -5.93
CA GLN A 90 -2.89 -15.11 -5.57
C GLN A 90 -2.10 -15.47 -4.32
N THR A 91 -2.77 -15.90 -3.27
CA THR A 91 -2.14 -16.36 -2.04
C THR A 91 -2.58 -17.80 -1.78
N GLY A 92 -1.74 -18.76 -2.17
CA GLY A 92 -2.13 -20.16 -2.19
C GLY A 92 -3.30 -20.41 -3.13
N ARG A 93 -4.43 -20.91 -2.59
CA ARG A 93 -5.68 -21.10 -3.35
C ARG A 93 -6.63 -19.91 -3.30
N SER A 94 -6.29 -18.87 -2.56
CA SER A 94 -7.13 -17.70 -2.35
C SER A 94 -6.77 -16.60 -3.33
N LYS A 95 -7.77 -16.06 -4.00
CA LYS A 95 -7.65 -14.88 -4.86
C LYS A 95 -8.02 -13.64 -4.04
N ILE A 96 -7.21 -12.60 -4.14
CA ILE A 96 -7.43 -11.30 -3.52
C ILE A 96 -7.48 -10.27 -4.63
N CYS A 97 -8.51 -9.43 -4.65
CA CYS A 97 -8.63 -8.30 -5.55
C CYS A 97 -8.79 -7.03 -4.74
N TYR A 98 -8.18 -5.95 -5.18
CA TYR A 98 -8.33 -4.68 -4.49
C TYR A 98 -8.20 -3.50 -5.44
N ALA A 99 -8.95 -2.45 -5.13
CA ALA A 99 -8.74 -1.12 -5.65
C ALA A 99 -7.81 -0.37 -4.70
N LEU A 100 -6.82 0.34 -5.24
CA LEU A 100 -5.77 1.03 -4.49
C LEU A 100 -5.57 2.44 -5.01
N SER A 101 -5.43 3.42 -4.11
CA SER A 101 -5.02 4.78 -4.41
C SER A 101 -3.87 5.22 -3.52
N GLN A 102 -3.07 6.18 -4.02
CA GLN A 102 -2.05 6.88 -3.26
C GLN A 102 -2.53 8.30 -2.93
N PRO A 103 -2.08 8.89 -1.80
CA PRO A 103 -2.47 10.25 -1.47
C PRO A 103 -1.88 11.25 -2.46
N LYS A 104 -2.70 12.24 -2.84
CA LYS A 104 -2.29 13.37 -3.67
C LYS A 104 -1.59 14.45 -2.88
N ASP A 105 -1.89 14.54 -1.60
CA ASP A 105 -1.31 15.53 -0.70
C ASP A 105 -1.09 14.92 0.69
N ARG A 106 0.06 15.24 1.29
CA ARG A 106 0.49 14.69 2.57
C ARG A 106 1.04 15.81 3.45
N LEU A 107 0.40 16.06 4.58
CA LEU A 107 0.77 17.13 5.50
C LEU A 107 1.27 16.58 6.85
N PRO A 108 2.23 17.25 7.47
CA PRO A 108 3.05 18.33 6.93
C PRO A 108 4.01 17.84 5.82
N LYS A 109 4.34 18.71 4.86
CA LYS A 109 5.13 18.36 3.66
C LYS A 109 6.62 18.13 3.94
N ASN A 110 7.12 18.66 5.05
CA ASN A 110 8.53 18.60 5.44
C ASN A 110 8.94 17.28 6.13
N LEU A 111 8.02 16.32 6.24
CA LEU A 111 8.32 15.02 6.82
C LEU A 111 8.59 13.98 5.73
N ASN A 112 9.72 13.28 5.88
CA ASN A 112 9.98 12.09 5.08
C ASN A 112 9.15 10.92 5.64
N ARG A 113 8.31 10.32 4.80
CA ARG A 113 7.41 9.20 5.14
C ARG A 113 7.43 8.17 4.03
N ASP A 114 7.29 6.91 4.37
CA ASP A 114 7.14 5.84 3.40
C ASP A 114 5.87 6.03 2.57
N PRO A 115 5.73 5.35 1.42
CA PRO A 115 4.52 5.37 0.61
C PRO A 115 3.29 5.00 1.43
N ALA A 116 2.19 5.72 1.21
CA ALA A 116 0.90 5.47 1.83
C ALA A 116 -0.11 5.01 0.79
N TYR A 117 -1.08 4.19 1.22
CA TYR A 117 -2.07 3.60 0.35
C TYR A 117 -3.43 3.53 1.03
N LEU A 118 -4.49 3.75 0.26
CA LEU A 118 -5.87 3.46 0.63
C LEU A 118 -6.35 2.31 -0.25
N PHE A 119 -6.88 1.25 0.39
CA PHE A 119 -7.35 0.04 -0.27
C PHE A 119 -8.84 -0.16 -0.06
N VAL A 120 -9.50 -0.75 -1.04
CA VAL A 120 -10.77 -1.46 -0.84
C VAL A 120 -10.57 -2.87 -1.36
N SER A 121 -10.62 -3.86 -0.45
CA SER A 121 -10.25 -5.26 -0.70
C SER A 121 -11.44 -6.19 -0.77
N PHE A 122 -11.31 -7.21 -1.62
CA PHE A 122 -12.22 -8.33 -1.78
C PHE A 122 -11.43 -9.62 -1.59
N ARG A 123 -11.81 -10.43 -0.59
CA ARG A 123 -11.20 -11.74 -0.28
C ARG A 123 -12.31 -12.78 -0.12
N PRO A 124 -12.80 -13.37 -1.23
CA PRO A 124 -13.95 -14.29 -1.18
C PRO A 124 -13.74 -15.49 -0.27
N ALA A 125 -12.53 -16.05 -0.24
CA ALA A 125 -12.19 -17.18 0.62
C ALA A 125 -12.31 -16.88 2.13
N GLU A 126 -12.24 -15.60 2.51
CA GLU A 126 -12.37 -15.12 3.89
C GLU A 126 -13.73 -14.46 4.16
N ASN A 127 -14.67 -14.52 3.20
CA ASN A 127 -15.96 -13.81 3.22
C ASN A 127 -15.83 -12.27 3.35
N VAL A 128 -14.67 -11.70 3.01
CA VAL A 128 -14.44 -10.25 3.01
C VAL A 128 -14.88 -9.69 1.65
N ARG A 129 -15.92 -8.87 1.67
CA ARG A 129 -16.52 -8.31 0.45
C ARG A 129 -16.19 -6.84 0.21
N ASN A 130 -15.78 -6.10 1.22
CA ASN A 130 -15.55 -4.65 1.14
C ASN A 130 -14.72 -4.18 2.34
N GLU A 131 -13.49 -4.56 2.49
CA GLU A 131 -12.67 -4.04 3.59
C GLU A 131 -11.97 -2.75 3.16
N VAL A 132 -12.17 -1.68 3.92
CA VAL A 132 -11.44 -0.42 3.78
C VAL A 132 -10.24 -0.43 4.70
N ALA A 133 -9.04 -0.47 4.12
CA ALA A 133 -7.79 -0.51 4.84
C ALA A 133 -6.81 0.56 4.34
N LEU A 134 -5.91 1.00 5.20
CA LEU A 134 -4.88 1.97 4.89
C LEU A 134 -3.51 1.47 5.33
N VAL A 135 -2.51 1.77 4.51
CA VAL A 135 -1.10 1.80 4.91
C VAL A 135 -0.72 3.27 5.04
N LEU A 136 -0.35 3.70 6.23
CA LEU A 136 -0.16 5.11 6.54
C LEU A 136 1.22 5.64 6.12
N GLY A 137 2.20 4.72 5.93
CA GLY A 137 3.57 5.08 5.61
C GLY A 137 4.32 5.76 6.77
N PHE A 138 3.87 5.54 7.99
CA PHE A 138 4.52 5.93 9.24
C PHE A 138 3.99 5.07 10.40
N ALA A 139 4.76 4.95 11.47
CA ALA A 139 4.30 4.30 12.69
C ALA A 139 3.25 5.18 13.37
N ALA A 140 2.00 4.73 13.38
CA ALA A 140 0.90 5.38 14.07
C ALA A 140 0.93 5.06 15.57
N LYS A 141 0.29 5.91 16.37
CA LYS A 141 0.02 5.59 17.77
C LYS A 141 -1.07 4.52 17.81
N ASP A 142 -0.76 3.37 18.37
CA ASP A 142 -1.72 2.27 18.49
C ASP A 142 -2.98 2.72 19.23
N ASN A 143 -4.14 2.46 18.65
CA ASN A 143 -5.43 2.95 19.13
C ASN A 143 -5.48 4.48 19.34
N GLY A 144 -4.60 5.23 18.68
CA GLY A 144 -4.59 6.69 18.70
C GLY A 144 -5.80 7.28 17.95
N ALA A 145 -6.01 8.59 18.16
CA ALA A 145 -7.04 9.31 17.42
C ALA A 145 -6.72 9.27 15.90
N ALA A 146 -7.63 8.67 15.14
CA ALA A 146 -7.54 8.62 13.68
C ALA A 146 -8.93 8.62 13.06
N GLU A 147 -9.07 9.27 11.92
CA GLU A 147 -10.33 9.40 11.19
C GLU A 147 -10.11 9.44 9.68
N ALA A 148 -11.11 8.98 8.93
CA ALA A 148 -11.25 9.18 7.50
C ALA A 148 -12.50 10.01 7.23
N ALA A 149 -12.35 11.19 6.65
CA ALA A 149 -13.45 12.11 6.35
C ALA A 149 -13.71 12.18 4.85
N VAL A 150 -14.99 12.11 4.46
CA VAL A 150 -15.47 12.25 3.08
C VAL A 150 -16.59 13.30 3.09
N GLY A 151 -16.31 14.50 2.60
CA GLY A 151 -17.25 15.61 2.70
C GLY A 151 -17.58 15.94 4.16
N LYS A 152 -18.84 15.76 4.56
CA LYS A 152 -19.31 16.00 5.93
C LYS A 152 -19.32 14.73 6.81
N ALA A 153 -19.14 13.55 6.21
CA ALA A 153 -19.10 12.29 6.94
C ALA A 153 -17.68 12.01 7.45
N SER A 154 -17.57 11.49 8.66
CA SER A 154 -16.31 11.07 9.27
C SER A 154 -16.47 9.66 9.84
N TYR A 155 -15.46 8.85 9.66
CA TYR A 155 -15.38 7.46 10.11
C TYR A 155 -14.17 7.29 11.00
N ALA A 156 -14.38 6.79 12.21
CA ALA A 156 -13.29 6.52 13.13
C ALA A 156 -12.42 5.36 12.61
N LEU A 157 -11.12 5.49 12.77
CA LEU A 157 -10.15 4.46 12.40
C LEU A 157 -9.52 3.82 13.63
N LEU A 158 -9.28 2.52 13.53
CA LEU A 158 -8.42 1.77 14.44
C LEU A 158 -7.02 1.74 13.83
N THR A 159 -6.02 2.19 14.57
CA THR A 159 -4.62 2.20 14.13
C THR A 159 -3.80 1.14 14.85
N LYS A 160 -2.92 0.47 14.10
CA LYS A 160 -1.92 -0.45 14.64
C LYS A 160 -0.68 -0.41 13.75
N ASP A 161 0.48 -0.18 14.34
CA ASP A 161 1.75 -0.06 13.62
C ASP A 161 1.65 0.98 12.48
N THR A 162 1.81 0.54 11.22
CA THR A 162 1.70 1.40 10.04
C THR A 162 0.35 1.31 9.33
N ASN A 163 -0.63 0.61 9.92
CA ASN A 163 -1.90 0.31 9.28
C ASN A 163 -3.08 0.96 10.01
N ALA A 164 -4.18 1.11 9.28
CA ALA A 164 -5.46 1.53 9.85
C ALA A 164 -6.63 0.87 9.11
N TRP A 165 -7.73 0.67 9.84
CA TRP A 165 -9.00 0.12 9.35
C TRP A 165 -10.15 0.91 9.94
N LEU A 166 -11.36 0.76 9.38
CA LEU A 166 -12.55 1.29 10.04
C LEU A 166 -12.69 0.65 11.43
N LYS A 167 -12.88 1.49 12.45
CA LYS A 167 -13.05 1.02 13.84
C LYS A 167 -14.30 0.17 14.00
N ASN A 168 -15.34 0.50 13.22
CA ASN A 168 -16.59 -0.26 13.17
C ASN A 168 -16.73 -0.91 11.77
N PRO A 169 -16.49 -2.22 11.61
CA PRO A 169 -16.62 -2.89 10.32
C PRO A 169 -18.04 -2.82 9.72
N ALA A 170 -19.08 -2.63 10.53
CA ALA A 170 -20.44 -2.47 10.04
C ALA A 170 -20.63 -1.19 9.20
N GLU A 171 -19.75 -0.20 9.35
CA GLU A 171 -19.79 1.06 8.60
C GLU A 171 -19.10 0.98 7.23
N GLU A 172 -18.42 -0.12 6.88
CA GLU A 172 -17.68 -0.24 5.62
C GLU A 172 -18.54 0.00 4.39
N GLY A 173 -19.73 -0.60 4.35
CA GLY A 173 -20.67 -0.40 3.25
C GLY A 173 -21.08 1.07 3.11
N GLN A 174 -21.32 1.75 4.23
CA GLN A 174 -21.69 3.16 4.25
C GLN A 174 -20.52 4.05 3.85
N ALA A 175 -19.31 3.75 4.34
CA ALA A 175 -18.10 4.49 3.99
C ALA A 175 -17.83 4.41 2.49
N ILE A 176 -17.92 3.22 1.89
CA ILE A 176 -17.76 3.01 0.44
C ILE A 176 -18.84 3.77 -0.34
N ALA A 177 -20.10 3.70 0.08
CA ALA A 177 -21.19 4.43 -0.57
C ALA A 177 -20.99 5.95 -0.49
N THR A 178 -20.39 6.44 0.60
CA THR A 178 -20.05 7.86 0.75
C THR A 178 -18.85 8.24 -0.13
N MET A 179 -17.82 7.39 -0.19
CA MET A 179 -16.68 7.57 -1.09
C MET A 179 -17.13 7.60 -2.57
N ALA A 180 -18.07 6.74 -2.95
CA ALA A 180 -18.61 6.67 -4.32
C ALA A 180 -19.26 7.99 -4.80
N ARG A 181 -19.70 8.83 -3.88
CA ARG A 181 -20.32 10.15 -4.16
C ARG A 181 -19.42 11.33 -3.79
N GLY A 182 -18.26 11.06 -3.18
CA GLY A 182 -17.31 12.07 -2.72
C GLY A 182 -16.27 12.45 -3.76
N GLY A 183 -15.59 13.56 -3.55
CA GLY A 183 -14.45 14.00 -4.38
C GLY A 183 -13.10 13.62 -3.80
N SER A 184 -13.01 13.45 -2.48
CA SER A 184 -11.77 13.08 -1.80
C SER A 184 -12.02 12.47 -0.43
N VAL A 185 -11.07 11.65 0.03
CA VAL A 185 -10.95 11.18 1.41
C VAL A 185 -9.81 11.92 2.08
N VAL A 186 -10.05 12.47 3.26
CA VAL A 186 -9.03 13.08 4.11
C VAL A 186 -8.82 12.18 5.33
N VAL A 187 -7.64 11.61 5.42
CA VAL A 187 -7.25 10.75 6.53
C VAL A 187 -6.39 11.55 7.49
N LYS A 188 -6.76 11.58 8.76
CA LYS A 188 -5.96 12.15 9.83
C LYS A 188 -5.61 11.06 10.82
N ALA A 189 -4.36 10.99 11.22
CA ALA A 189 -3.89 10.02 12.21
C ALA A 189 -2.77 10.60 13.05
N LEU A 190 -2.69 10.15 14.30
CA LEU A 190 -1.64 10.52 15.23
C LEU A 190 -0.46 9.55 15.07
N SER A 191 0.74 10.07 14.81
CA SER A 191 1.94 9.24 14.78
C SER A 191 2.33 8.75 16.18
N ALA A 192 3.14 7.70 16.27
CA ALA A 192 3.70 7.21 17.54
C ALA A 192 4.49 8.29 18.29
N ARG A 193 5.00 9.31 17.58
CA ARG A 193 5.71 10.47 18.16
C ARG A 193 4.78 11.61 18.58
N GLY A 194 3.45 11.44 18.44
CA GLY A 194 2.46 12.46 18.81
C GLY A 194 2.18 13.53 17.75
N ASN A 195 2.72 13.41 16.53
CA ASN A 195 2.45 14.36 15.47
C ASN A 195 1.12 14.02 14.76
N GLN A 196 0.28 15.02 14.54
CA GLN A 196 -0.91 14.91 13.70
C GLN A 196 -0.49 14.91 12.23
N LEU A 197 -0.81 13.84 11.51
CA LEU A 197 -0.52 13.69 10.08
C LEU A 197 -1.82 13.65 9.29
N THR A 198 -1.80 14.21 8.09
CA THR A 198 -2.97 14.27 7.21
C THR A 198 -2.58 13.84 5.80
N ASP A 199 -3.30 12.89 5.25
CA ASP A 199 -3.17 12.43 3.87
C ASP A 199 -4.50 12.61 3.14
N ARG A 200 -4.46 13.17 1.92
CA ARG A 200 -5.64 13.39 1.07
C ARG A 200 -5.58 12.50 -0.15
N TYR A 201 -6.61 11.69 -0.33
CA TYR A 201 -6.79 10.80 -1.47
C TYR A 201 -7.88 11.35 -2.38
N SER A 202 -7.64 11.32 -3.70
CA SER A 202 -8.66 11.63 -4.70
C SER A 202 -9.60 10.45 -4.89
N LEU A 203 -10.87 10.70 -5.14
CA LEU A 203 -11.86 9.68 -5.49
C LEU A 203 -12.17 9.63 -6.99
N SER A 204 -11.36 10.34 -7.82
CA SER A 204 -11.45 10.25 -9.27
C SER A 204 -11.14 8.83 -9.75
N GLY A 205 -12.09 8.16 -10.39
CA GLY A 205 -11.98 6.78 -10.86
C GLY A 205 -12.33 5.72 -9.83
N PHE A 206 -12.69 6.09 -8.59
CA PHE A 206 -13.00 5.14 -7.52
C PHE A 206 -14.10 4.13 -7.90
N ASN A 207 -15.23 4.61 -8.45
CA ASN A 207 -16.36 3.75 -8.76
C ASN A 207 -16.00 2.68 -9.80
N GLN A 208 -15.30 3.08 -10.89
CA GLN A 208 -14.87 2.14 -11.92
C GLN A 208 -13.86 1.11 -11.37
N ALA A 209 -12.93 1.57 -10.54
CA ALA A 209 -11.95 0.69 -9.90
C ALA A 209 -12.60 -0.31 -8.94
N LEU A 210 -13.56 0.16 -8.12
CA LEU A 210 -14.31 -0.67 -7.19
C LEU A 210 -15.11 -1.76 -7.92
N ASP A 211 -15.84 -1.38 -8.97
CA ASP A 211 -16.63 -2.31 -9.77
C ASP A 211 -15.75 -3.35 -10.49
N ARG A 212 -14.59 -2.92 -11.01
CA ARG A 212 -13.62 -3.83 -11.63
C ARG A 212 -13.04 -4.81 -10.63
N ALA A 213 -12.63 -4.36 -9.43
CA ALA A 213 -12.10 -5.22 -8.39
C ALA A 213 -13.16 -6.24 -7.91
N ARG A 214 -14.40 -5.80 -7.73
CA ARG A 214 -15.51 -6.66 -7.33
C ARG A 214 -15.77 -7.75 -8.37
N LYS A 215 -15.88 -7.39 -9.66
CA LYS A 215 -16.10 -8.34 -10.77
C LYS A 215 -14.96 -9.36 -10.89
N GLU A 216 -13.73 -8.95 -10.58
CA GLU A 216 -12.56 -9.84 -10.67
C GLU A 216 -12.57 -10.90 -9.57
N CYS A 217 -13.16 -10.61 -8.39
CA CYS A 217 -13.22 -11.49 -7.22
C CYS A 217 -14.66 -11.93 -6.85
N SER A 218 -15.59 -11.85 -7.82
CA SER A 218 -16.96 -12.42 -7.65
C SER A 218 -16.99 -13.89 -8.04
#